data_7c56c4f2ffa6db23476ed5dfeec28020
#
_entry.id   7c56c4f2ffa6db23476ed5dfeec28020
#
_cell.length_a   1.000
_cell.length_b   1.000
_cell.length_c   1.000
_cell.angle_alpha   90.00
_cell.angle_beta   90.00
_cell.angle_gamma   90.00
#
_symmetry.space_group_name_H-M   'P 1'
#
loop_
_entity.id
_entity.type
_entity.pdbx_description
1 polymer ?
#
loop_
_entity_poly.entity_id
_entity_poly.type
_entity_poly.pdbx_seq_one_letter_code
_entity_poly.pdbx_strand_id
1 'polypeptide(L)'
;GGGEEVVDKTTDCQSANEKGAYTTWYKPANGWVGDPIPYYDNGKFYIFYLQDWRSGYPFLHPWHMVYSTDLSSFTFGGETIPCGKEDEQDVALGTGGVIKDRTTGEYCAFYTGHQWKWQEMGVPTQAILLTTSKDMKTWTKKGEHNFYLSLRGQSGYVENDCRDPHVFYDEEDGLYKMVVTTHTDAGATLALFTSKELQNAKAWTLQEPLYTDPNIWVMECADVFKEGEYWYLTYSDVADRKVHYRYAKSLKGPWTKPANDIFDGIAFYAGKTMSNGTERYLAGWCPTRIGDGDEDQWGGSLVCHRMLFNADGTIDLKLPDGIDKKFTTLKKTVLIDKSGKAVKKEDSYVLSDVASVSFPRLDKTCKIEATVKATGNDDAFGFAFGACDDKTEVYSIRFDLKNKQLVMSKDDLTRGTTPTQTNVALTVPADKLFKVKIVAEKSVCVMYVNDKIAFSNRIDKMPKNPWAIFTDKGTEISFSDIKVYE
;
A
#
# COMPACT_ATOMS: atom_id res chain seq x y z
N GLY A 1 -21.19 -44.84 8.62
CA GLY A 1 -21.58 -44.84 7.29
C GLY A 1 -21.32 -43.50 6.65
N GLY A 2 -20.16 -43.30 6.19
CA GLY A 2 -19.84 -42.00 5.70
C GLY A 2 -20.31 -41.78 4.29
N GLY A 3 -21.19 -40.85 4.09
CA GLY A 3 -21.36 -40.25 2.78
C GLY A 3 -20.03 -39.67 2.33
N GLU A 4 -19.67 -39.84 1.06
CA GLU A 4 -18.52 -39.17 0.47
C GLU A 4 -18.71 -37.66 0.59
N GLU A 5 -17.67 -36.93 1.04
CA GLU A 5 -17.70 -35.49 0.98
C GLU A 5 -17.77 -35.03 -0.47
N VAL A 6 -18.73 -34.18 -0.77
CA VAL A 6 -18.81 -33.54 -2.07
C VAL A 6 -17.74 -32.44 -2.12
N VAL A 7 -16.72 -32.68 -2.90
CA VAL A 7 -15.64 -31.68 -3.11
C VAL A 7 -16.06 -30.78 -4.26
N ASP A 8 -16.15 -29.47 -3.98
CA ASP A 8 -16.46 -28.49 -5.01
C ASP A 8 -15.22 -28.23 -5.88
N LYS A 9 -15.28 -28.71 -7.12
CA LYS A 9 -14.21 -28.52 -8.12
C LYS A 9 -14.55 -27.43 -9.13
N THR A 10 -15.57 -26.63 -8.88
CA THR A 10 -16.05 -25.62 -9.81
C THR A 10 -15.00 -24.54 -10.04
N THR A 11 -14.84 -24.13 -11.29
CA THR A 11 -14.04 -22.97 -11.70
C THR A 11 -14.94 -21.98 -12.42
N ASP A 12 -14.65 -20.69 -12.30
CA ASP A 12 -15.41 -19.63 -12.95
C ASP A 12 -14.62 -19.02 -14.13
N CYS A 13 -13.31 -18.91 -13.99
CA CYS A 13 -12.39 -18.30 -14.99
C CYS A 13 -12.76 -16.86 -15.38
N GLN A 14 -13.58 -16.19 -14.59
CA GLN A 14 -13.93 -14.79 -14.78
C GLN A 14 -13.03 -13.87 -13.96
N SER A 15 -12.75 -12.70 -14.48
CA SER A 15 -12.06 -11.66 -13.71
C SER A 15 -12.97 -11.10 -12.62
N ALA A 16 -12.36 -10.65 -11.53
CA ALA A 16 -13.09 -9.97 -10.47
C ALA A 16 -13.74 -8.68 -10.99
N ASN A 17 -14.90 -8.33 -10.41
CA ASN A 17 -15.59 -7.09 -10.75
C ASN A 17 -14.92 -5.90 -10.08
N GLU A 18 -14.07 -5.19 -10.80
CA GLU A 18 -13.35 -4.00 -10.31
C GLU A 18 -14.27 -2.80 -10.04
N LYS A 19 -15.50 -2.83 -10.54
CA LYS A 19 -16.49 -1.80 -10.26
C LYS A 19 -17.22 -2.00 -8.93
N GLY A 20 -17.13 -3.17 -8.33
CA GLY A 20 -17.73 -3.47 -7.04
C GLY A 20 -16.94 -2.86 -5.88
N ALA A 21 -17.61 -2.70 -4.73
CA ALA A 21 -16.95 -2.28 -3.50
C ALA A 21 -16.10 -3.41 -2.91
N TYR A 22 -14.94 -3.06 -2.33
CA TYR A 22 -14.13 -3.95 -1.51
C TYR A 22 -14.18 -3.43 -0.07
N THR A 23 -14.21 -4.31 0.91
CA THR A 23 -14.43 -3.94 2.32
C THR A 23 -13.17 -4.00 3.18
N THR A 24 -12.37 -5.04 3.07
CA THR A 24 -11.13 -5.21 3.85
C THR A 24 -9.99 -4.44 3.21
N TRP A 25 -9.71 -4.71 1.95
CA TRP A 25 -8.82 -3.92 1.11
C TRP A 25 -9.66 -2.88 0.38
N TYR A 26 -10.05 -1.86 1.10
CA TYR A 26 -11.15 -0.95 0.75
C TYR A 26 -11.01 -0.31 -0.63
N LYS A 27 -12.11 -0.30 -1.37
CA LYS A 27 -12.38 0.65 -2.45
C LYS A 27 -13.89 0.87 -2.53
N PRO A 28 -14.32 2.07 -2.92
CA PRO A 28 -15.76 2.32 -3.12
C PRO A 28 -16.28 1.60 -4.37
N ALA A 29 -17.59 1.41 -4.44
CA ALA A 29 -18.23 1.01 -5.68
C ALA A 29 -18.06 2.09 -6.74
N ASN A 30 -17.81 1.69 -7.99
CA ASN A 30 -17.64 2.60 -9.12
C ASN A 30 -16.57 3.68 -8.94
N GLY A 31 -15.57 3.41 -8.11
CA GLY A 31 -14.47 4.33 -7.86
C GLY A 31 -13.24 3.59 -7.36
N TRP A 32 -12.13 4.31 -7.30
CA TRP A 32 -10.84 3.77 -6.87
C TRP A 32 -10.17 4.73 -5.90
N VAL A 33 -9.33 4.16 -5.05
CA VAL A 33 -8.57 4.91 -4.04
C VAL A 33 -7.21 5.29 -4.59
N GLY A 34 -6.89 6.58 -4.58
CA GLY A 34 -5.55 7.09 -4.84
C GLY A 34 -4.98 7.78 -3.62
N ASP A 35 -3.68 7.78 -3.50
CA ASP A 35 -2.86 8.55 -2.53
C ASP A 35 -3.51 8.68 -1.15
N PRO A 36 -3.58 7.61 -0.35
CA PRO A 36 -4.21 7.67 0.95
C PRO A 36 -3.48 8.61 1.91
N ILE A 37 -4.25 9.33 2.70
CA ILE A 37 -3.74 10.22 3.74
C ILE A 37 -4.30 9.71 5.07
N PRO A 38 -3.55 8.87 5.78
CA PRO A 38 -4.00 8.30 7.03
C PRO A 38 -3.82 9.27 8.19
N TYR A 39 -4.78 9.30 9.09
CA TYR A 39 -4.75 10.13 10.29
C TYR A 39 -5.52 9.44 11.41
N TYR A 40 -4.91 9.32 12.58
CA TYR A 40 -5.54 8.73 13.75
C TYR A 40 -5.91 9.79 14.76
N ASP A 41 -7.13 9.72 15.27
CA ASP A 41 -7.56 10.57 16.39
C ASP A 41 -8.66 9.87 17.19
N ASN A 42 -8.53 9.90 18.51
CA ASN A 42 -9.57 9.50 19.46
C ASN A 42 -10.26 8.17 19.14
N GLY A 43 -9.47 7.13 18.96
CA GLY A 43 -9.95 5.76 18.73
C GLY A 43 -10.35 5.45 17.30
N LYS A 44 -10.19 6.37 16.36
CA LYS A 44 -10.55 6.16 14.96
C LYS A 44 -9.39 6.39 14.03
N PHE A 45 -9.25 5.49 13.06
CA PHE A 45 -8.37 5.64 11.91
C PHE A 45 -9.16 6.31 10.80
N TYR A 46 -8.76 7.51 10.43
CA TYR A 46 -9.33 8.23 9.29
C TYR A 46 -8.40 8.08 8.11
N ILE A 47 -8.93 7.65 6.97
CA ILE A 47 -8.18 7.55 5.72
C ILE A 47 -8.82 8.48 4.71
N PHE A 48 -8.17 9.61 4.46
CA PHE A 48 -8.52 10.48 3.34
C PHE A 48 -7.85 9.93 2.10
N TYR A 49 -8.44 10.12 0.95
CA TYR A 49 -7.87 9.63 -0.30
C TYR A 49 -8.38 10.44 -1.49
N LEU A 50 -7.66 10.35 -2.58
CA LEU A 50 -8.06 10.94 -3.85
C LEU A 50 -9.04 9.97 -4.52
N GLN A 51 -10.29 10.41 -4.69
CA GLN A 51 -11.32 9.62 -5.37
C GLN A 51 -11.08 9.66 -6.88
N ASP A 52 -10.94 8.51 -7.49
CA ASP A 52 -10.83 8.36 -8.94
C ASP A 52 -12.05 7.65 -9.49
N TRP A 53 -12.75 8.28 -10.43
CA TRP A 53 -13.90 7.67 -11.09
C TRP A 53 -13.57 7.09 -12.48
N ARG A 54 -12.41 7.42 -13.04
CA ARG A 54 -11.96 7.03 -14.39
C ARG A 54 -12.88 7.41 -15.53
N SER A 55 -14.00 8.05 -15.24
CA SER A 55 -14.92 8.56 -16.25
C SER A 55 -15.38 9.94 -15.84
N GLY A 56 -15.53 10.81 -16.81
CA GLY A 56 -15.92 12.19 -16.57
C GLY A 56 -14.78 13.08 -16.10
N TYR A 57 -14.23 12.82 -14.93
CA TYR A 57 -13.20 13.67 -14.32
C TYR A 57 -12.01 12.86 -13.77
N PRO A 58 -11.30 12.07 -14.59
CA PRO A 58 -10.30 11.13 -14.09
C PRO A 58 -9.10 11.77 -13.40
N PHE A 59 -8.84 13.07 -13.61
CA PHE A 59 -7.70 13.78 -13.04
C PHE A 59 -8.08 14.88 -12.06
N LEU A 60 -9.36 15.06 -11.73
CA LEU A 60 -9.79 16.09 -10.78
C LEU A 60 -9.60 15.64 -9.32
N HIS A 61 -9.88 14.38 -9.01
CA HIS A 61 -9.60 13.67 -7.76
C HIS A 61 -10.01 14.41 -6.49
N PRO A 62 -11.31 14.63 -6.22
CA PRO A 62 -11.71 15.22 -4.94
C PRO A 62 -11.30 14.30 -3.79
N TRP A 63 -11.05 14.89 -2.62
CA TRP A 63 -10.76 14.10 -1.44
C TRP A 63 -12.05 13.52 -0.88
N HIS A 64 -12.04 12.22 -0.67
CA HIS A 64 -13.03 11.48 0.10
C HIS A 64 -12.39 10.96 1.39
N MET A 65 -13.19 10.52 2.33
CA MET A 65 -12.68 9.99 3.59
C MET A 65 -13.51 8.79 4.03
N VAL A 66 -12.81 7.78 4.54
CA VAL A 66 -13.38 6.66 5.26
C VAL A 66 -12.75 6.58 6.63
N TYR A 67 -13.45 5.95 7.58
CA TYR A 67 -12.88 5.73 8.90
C TYR A 67 -13.18 4.32 9.41
N SER A 68 -12.36 3.89 10.37
CA SER A 68 -12.43 2.56 10.97
C SER A 68 -11.91 2.60 12.39
N THR A 69 -12.36 1.68 13.23
CA THR A 69 -11.81 1.50 14.59
C THR A 69 -10.67 0.50 14.63
N ASP A 70 -10.57 -0.40 13.63
CA ASP A 70 -9.63 -1.53 13.65
C ASP A 70 -8.99 -1.87 12.30
N LEU A 71 -9.27 -1.10 11.26
CA LEU A 71 -8.81 -1.29 9.88
C LEU A 71 -9.40 -2.53 9.16
N SER A 72 -10.32 -3.26 9.78
CA SER A 72 -10.92 -4.45 9.18
C SER A 72 -12.10 -4.16 8.27
N SER A 73 -12.74 -3.02 8.48
CA SER A 73 -13.84 -2.50 7.66
C SER A 73 -13.91 -1.00 7.82
N PHE A 74 -14.55 -0.33 6.85
CA PHE A 74 -14.55 1.12 6.78
C PHE A 74 -15.96 1.67 6.62
N THR A 75 -16.20 2.82 7.26
CA THR A 75 -17.42 3.60 7.12
C THR A 75 -17.11 4.82 6.27
N PHE A 76 -17.96 5.13 5.32
CA PHE A 76 -17.81 6.32 4.47
C PHE A 76 -18.05 7.58 5.29
N GLY A 77 -17.07 8.49 5.29
CA GLY A 77 -17.12 9.76 6.02
C GLY A 77 -17.46 10.97 5.15
N GLY A 78 -17.66 10.78 3.86
CA GLY A 78 -18.07 11.84 2.93
C GLY A 78 -16.95 12.39 2.06
N GLU A 79 -17.33 13.28 1.15
CA GLU A 79 -16.40 14.11 0.40
C GLU A 79 -15.90 15.23 1.31
N THR A 80 -14.60 15.35 1.48
CA THR A 80 -13.99 16.32 2.38
C THR A 80 -13.46 17.56 1.68
N ILE A 81 -12.91 17.39 0.47
CA ILE A 81 -12.44 18.50 -0.33
C ILE A 81 -12.97 18.34 -1.75
N PRO A 82 -13.99 19.11 -2.14
CA PRO A 82 -14.45 19.11 -3.52
C PRO A 82 -13.44 19.84 -4.42
N CYS A 83 -13.43 19.46 -5.70
CA CYS A 83 -12.67 20.20 -6.71
C CYS A 83 -13.21 21.62 -6.83
N GLY A 84 -12.30 22.57 -7.02
CA GLY A 84 -12.66 23.96 -7.24
C GLY A 84 -13.21 24.20 -8.64
N LYS A 85 -13.51 25.46 -8.93
CA LYS A 85 -13.97 25.92 -10.25
C LYS A 85 -12.80 25.98 -11.22
N GLU A 86 -13.08 26.09 -12.50
CA GLU A 86 -12.07 26.12 -13.57
C GLU A 86 -11.00 27.20 -13.39
N ASP A 87 -11.35 28.32 -12.79
CA ASP A 87 -10.45 29.47 -12.58
C ASP A 87 -9.79 29.49 -11.21
N GLU A 88 -10.01 28.45 -10.39
CA GLU A 88 -9.41 28.34 -9.06
C GLU A 88 -8.16 27.48 -9.07
N GLN A 89 -7.24 27.72 -8.14
CA GLN A 89 -6.00 26.95 -8.00
C GLN A 89 -6.27 25.46 -7.83
N ASP A 90 -7.34 25.11 -7.13
CA ASP A 90 -7.70 23.74 -6.78
C ASP A 90 -8.76 23.11 -7.67
N VAL A 91 -8.79 23.50 -8.94
CA VAL A 91 -9.68 22.87 -9.93
C VAL A 91 -9.45 21.36 -9.99
N ALA A 92 -8.21 20.91 -9.84
CA ALA A 92 -7.85 19.53 -9.60
C ALA A 92 -7.09 19.44 -8.26
N LEU A 93 -7.15 18.28 -7.62
CA LEU A 93 -6.56 18.07 -6.32
C LEU A 93 -5.48 17.01 -6.38
N GLY A 94 -4.37 17.29 -5.69
CA GLY A 94 -3.39 16.29 -5.32
C GLY A 94 -3.53 15.91 -3.85
N THR A 95 -2.62 15.09 -3.38
CA THR A 95 -2.63 14.61 -2.00
C THR A 95 -2.04 15.63 -1.02
N GLY A 96 -1.96 15.28 0.23
CA GLY A 96 -1.44 16.13 1.28
C GLY A 96 -1.38 15.42 2.63
N GLY A 97 -1.68 16.16 3.70
CA GLY A 97 -1.62 15.66 5.06
C GLY A 97 -2.66 16.30 5.95
N VAL A 98 -3.00 15.61 7.03
CA VAL A 98 -3.96 16.07 8.03
C VAL A 98 -3.28 16.13 9.39
N ILE A 99 -3.49 17.22 10.11
CA ILE A 99 -2.97 17.42 11.46
C ILE A 99 -3.98 18.22 12.28
N LYS A 100 -4.00 18.02 13.59
CA LYS A 100 -4.81 18.80 14.51
C LYS A 100 -4.05 20.03 14.99
N ASP A 101 -4.68 21.19 14.94
CA ASP A 101 -4.12 22.42 15.47
C ASP A 101 -4.12 22.36 17.00
N ARG A 102 -2.94 22.43 17.59
CA ARG A 102 -2.77 22.34 19.05
C ARG A 102 -3.35 23.55 19.80
N THR A 103 -3.49 24.67 19.12
CA THR A 103 -4.03 25.91 19.72
C THR A 103 -5.55 25.95 19.65
N THR A 104 -6.13 25.62 18.48
CA THR A 104 -7.57 25.76 18.24
C THR A 104 -8.34 24.46 18.41
N GLY A 105 -7.66 23.30 18.32
CA GLY A 105 -8.30 21.99 18.28
C GLY A 105 -8.93 21.64 16.95
N GLU A 106 -8.80 22.50 15.94
CA GLU A 106 -9.33 22.23 14.61
C GLU A 106 -8.47 21.21 13.86
N TYR A 107 -9.09 20.38 13.05
CA TYR A 107 -8.40 19.52 12.10
C TYR A 107 -8.06 20.32 10.86
N CYS A 108 -6.82 20.20 10.43
CA CYS A 108 -6.28 20.94 9.30
C CYS A 108 -5.83 19.96 8.22
N ALA A 109 -6.42 20.05 7.03
CA ALA A 109 -6.02 19.28 5.87
C ALA A 109 -5.29 20.21 4.89
N PHE A 110 -3.98 20.01 4.77
CA PHE A 110 -3.16 20.69 3.79
C PHE A 110 -3.15 19.86 2.53
N TYR A 111 -3.50 20.45 1.41
CA TYR A 111 -3.66 19.72 0.15
C TYR A 111 -3.04 20.46 -1.03
N THR A 112 -2.80 19.73 -2.09
CA THR A 112 -2.28 20.27 -3.34
C THR A 112 -3.42 20.72 -4.22
N GLY A 113 -3.39 21.99 -4.60
CA GLY A 113 -4.23 22.51 -5.68
C GLY A 113 -3.46 22.44 -6.98
N HIS A 114 -4.07 21.82 -8.00
CA HIS A 114 -3.47 21.66 -9.32
C HIS A 114 -4.29 22.42 -10.36
N GLN A 115 -3.67 23.44 -10.96
CA GLN A 115 -4.27 24.27 -12.00
C GLN A 115 -3.56 24.04 -13.33
N TRP A 116 -4.19 23.30 -14.23
CA TRP A 116 -3.57 22.97 -15.53
C TRP A 116 -3.50 24.15 -16.51
N LYS A 117 -4.30 25.21 -16.29
CA LYS A 117 -4.29 26.42 -17.11
C LYS A 117 -3.34 27.49 -16.57
N TRP A 118 -2.35 27.09 -15.79
CA TRP A 118 -1.44 28.00 -15.08
C TRP A 118 -0.77 29.05 -15.98
N GLN A 119 -0.40 28.68 -17.21
CA GLN A 119 0.23 29.61 -18.16
C GLN A 119 -0.71 30.76 -18.53
N GLU A 120 -1.97 30.44 -18.74
CA GLU A 120 -2.99 31.45 -19.08
C GLU A 120 -3.33 32.34 -17.89
N MET A 121 -3.27 31.77 -16.66
CA MET A 121 -3.65 32.46 -15.44
C MET A 121 -2.49 33.14 -14.73
N GLY A 122 -1.26 32.83 -15.12
CA GLY A 122 -0.06 33.39 -14.47
C GLY A 122 0.16 32.93 -13.03
N VAL A 123 -0.30 31.74 -12.68
CA VAL A 123 -0.12 31.13 -11.36
C VAL A 123 0.69 29.84 -11.49
N PRO A 124 1.37 29.36 -10.42
CA PRO A 124 2.00 28.04 -10.44
C PRO A 124 1.01 26.92 -10.71
N THR A 125 1.45 25.87 -11.39
CA THR A 125 0.63 24.67 -11.63
C THR A 125 0.20 24.04 -10.31
N GLN A 126 1.08 24.01 -9.31
CA GLN A 126 0.84 23.39 -8.02
C GLN A 126 1.10 24.38 -6.89
N ALA A 127 0.21 24.38 -5.90
CA ALA A 127 0.33 25.17 -4.69
C ALA A 127 -0.35 24.45 -3.53
N ILE A 128 0.00 24.83 -2.32
CA ILE A 128 -0.51 24.23 -1.10
C ILE A 128 -1.64 25.10 -0.55
N LEU A 129 -2.77 24.49 -0.30
CA LEU A 129 -3.97 25.11 0.22
C LEU A 129 -4.40 24.43 1.52
N LEU A 130 -5.39 25.00 2.20
CA LEU A 130 -5.85 24.53 3.51
C LEU A 130 -7.37 24.47 3.57
N THR A 131 -7.87 23.37 4.12
CA THR A 131 -9.25 23.24 4.57
C THR A 131 -9.26 22.80 6.03
N THR A 132 -10.26 23.22 6.80
CA THR A 132 -10.34 22.92 8.24
C THR A 132 -11.69 22.35 8.63
N SER A 133 -11.70 21.61 9.74
CA SER A 133 -12.91 21.05 10.31
C SER A 133 -12.82 21.02 11.83
N LYS A 134 -13.97 21.23 12.50
CA LYS A 134 -14.07 21.08 13.96
C LYS A 134 -14.52 19.68 14.37
N ASP A 135 -15.11 18.92 13.45
CA ASP A 135 -15.85 17.69 13.76
C ASP A 135 -15.52 16.51 12.84
N MET A 136 -14.58 16.64 11.91
CA MET A 136 -14.25 15.64 10.88
C MET A 136 -15.41 15.38 9.89
N LYS A 137 -16.48 16.15 9.95
CA LYS A 137 -17.66 15.98 9.08
C LYS A 137 -17.83 17.14 8.13
N THR A 138 -17.76 18.36 8.65
CA THR A 138 -17.91 19.59 7.86
C THR A 138 -16.53 20.22 7.67
N TRP A 139 -16.12 20.38 6.43
CA TRP A 139 -14.84 20.94 6.05
C TRP A 139 -15.04 22.27 5.33
N THR A 140 -14.27 23.28 5.70
CA THR A 140 -14.36 24.63 5.14
C THR A 140 -13.03 25.04 4.57
N LYS A 141 -12.97 25.23 3.25
CA LYS A 141 -11.77 25.74 2.57
C LYS A 141 -11.45 27.14 3.08
N LYS A 142 -10.19 27.40 3.39
CA LYS A 142 -9.74 28.75 3.78
C LYS A 142 -9.76 29.71 2.61
N GLY A 143 -9.57 29.21 1.39
CA GLY A 143 -9.46 30.00 0.18
C GLY A 143 -8.05 30.54 -0.06
N GLU A 144 -7.76 30.87 -1.28
CA GLU A 144 -6.41 31.32 -1.72
C GLU A 144 -5.97 32.61 -1.05
N HIS A 145 -6.91 33.49 -0.66
CA HIS A 145 -6.59 34.75 -0.01
C HIS A 145 -6.18 34.58 1.47
N ASN A 146 -6.59 33.49 2.11
CA ASN A 146 -6.34 33.24 3.52
C ASN A 146 -5.26 32.23 3.78
N PHE A 147 -5.02 31.29 2.86
CA PHE A 147 -3.92 30.35 2.96
C PHE A 147 -3.46 29.92 1.57
N TYR A 148 -2.21 30.24 1.23
CA TYR A 148 -1.60 29.90 -0.04
C TYR A 148 -0.09 29.81 0.14
N LEU A 149 0.49 28.64 -0.15
CA LEU A 149 1.94 28.45 -0.17
C LEU A 149 2.35 27.89 -1.52
N SER A 150 3.40 28.46 -2.10
CA SER A 150 4.01 27.97 -3.32
C SER A 150 5.52 28.15 -3.26
N LEU A 151 6.22 27.60 -4.24
CA LEU A 151 7.67 27.81 -4.39
C LEU A 151 8.00 28.87 -5.44
N ARG A 152 6.99 29.65 -5.86
CA ARG A 152 7.17 30.76 -6.79
C ARG A 152 8.13 31.79 -6.22
N GLY A 153 9.12 32.15 -7.03
CA GLY A 153 10.13 33.14 -6.62
C GLY A 153 11.21 32.62 -5.69
N GLN A 154 11.17 31.33 -5.34
CA GLN A 154 12.22 30.71 -4.52
C GLN A 154 13.36 30.23 -5.41
N SER A 155 14.56 30.81 -5.17
CA SER A 155 15.74 30.50 -5.97
C SER A 155 16.12 29.03 -5.89
N GLY A 156 16.36 28.42 -7.04
CA GLY A 156 16.80 27.03 -7.14
C GLY A 156 15.67 25.99 -7.18
N TYR A 157 14.45 26.40 -6.91
CA TYR A 157 13.30 25.48 -6.93
C TYR A 157 12.54 25.53 -8.26
N VAL A 158 12.02 24.37 -8.68
CA VAL A 158 11.09 24.27 -9.80
C VAL A 158 9.69 24.58 -9.26
N GLU A 159 9.19 25.79 -9.55
CA GLU A 159 7.95 26.30 -8.92
C GLU A 159 6.69 25.51 -9.24
N ASN A 160 6.66 24.81 -10.39
CA ASN A 160 5.53 24.00 -10.80
C ASN A 160 5.50 22.60 -10.18
N ASP A 161 6.56 22.21 -9.48
CA ASP A 161 6.60 21.01 -8.63
C ASP A 161 6.51 21.47 -7.17
N CYS A 162 5.28 21.53 -6.66
CA CYS A 162 5.02 21.94 -5.27
C CYS A 162 3.78 21.19 -4.78
N ARG A 163 3.97 19.97 -4.29
CA ARG A 163 2.85 19.08 -3.96
C ARG A 163 3.09 18.19 -2.76
N ASP A 164 2.04 17.48 -2.37
CA ASP A 164 2.05 16.45 -1.34
C ASP A 164 2.54 16.98 0.03
N PRO A 165 1.94 18.07 0.56
CA PRO A 165 2.40 18.60 1.83
C PRO A 165 2.14 17.58 2.95
N HIS A 166 3.18 17.30 3.71
CA HIS A 166 3.10 16.52 4.93
C HIS A 166 3.46 17.41 6.11
N VAL A 167 2.58 17.52 7.09
CA VAL A 167 2.75 18.43 8.23
C VAL A 167 2.81 17.63 9.52
N PHE A 168 3.81 17.94 10.35
CA PHE A 168 3.97 17.35 11.66
C PHE A 168 4.46 18.40 12.66
N TYR A 169 4.24 18.11 13.95
CA TYR A 169 4.76 18.94 15.03
C TYR A 169 6.03 18.31 15.60
N ASP A 170 7.09 19.10 15.68
CA ASP A 170 8.36 18.66 16.26
C ASP A 170 8.43 19.16 17.71
N GLU A 171 8.31 18.22 18.64
CA GLU A 171 8.34 18.55 20.07
C GLU A 171 9.69 19.01 20.56
N GLU A 172 10.79 18.70 19.83
CA GLU A 172 12.15 19.09 20.22
C GLU A 172 12.35 20.60 20.13
N ASP A 173 11.76 21.26 19.14
CA ASP A 173 11.91 22.71 18.95
C ASP A 173 10.58 23.49 19.03
N GLY A 174 9.46 22.78 19.18
CA GLY A 174 8.15 23.43 19.33
C GLY A 174 7.62 24.05 18.03
N LEU A 175 8.05 23.56 16.89
CA LEU A 175 7.63 24.07 15.58
C LEU A 175 6.79 23.04 14.81
N TYR A 176 5.82 23.55 14.09
CA TYR A 176 5.22 22.79 12.99
C TYR A 176 6.18 22.77 11.81
N LYS A 177 6.27 21.63 11.15
CA LYS A 177 7.11 21.45 9.98
C LYS A 177 6.28 20.89 8.83
N MET A 178 6.49 21.43 7.64
CA MET A 178 5.82 20.98 6.42
C MET A 178 6.88 20.56 5.42
N VAL A 179 6.72 19.33 4.94
CA VAL A 179 7.58 18.77 3.89
C VAL A 179 6.78 18.74 2.60
N VAL A 180 7.38 19.23 1.54
CA VAL A 180 6.74 19.39 0.23
C VAL A 180 7.59 18.73 -0.86
N THR A 181 6.96 17.95 -1.70
CA THR A 181 7.59 17.32 -2.86
C THR A 181 7.90 18.36 -3.92
N THR A 182 9.15 18.43 -4.33
CA THR A 182 9.61 19.34 -5.37
C THR A 182 10.90 18.84 -6.04
N HIS A 183 11.51 19.69 -6.83
CA HIS A 183 12.72 19.42 -7.57
C HIS A 183 13.64 20.65 -7.52
N THR A 184 14.94 20.40 -7.43
CA THR A 184 16.00 21.42 -7.51
C THR A 184 17.13 20.92 -8.41
N ASP A 185 18.19 21.70 -8.56
CA ASP A 185 19.41 21.27 -9.26
C ASP A 185 20.09 20.07 -8.59
N ALA A 186 19.80 19.84 -7.30
CA ALA A 186 20.31 18.68 -6.56
C ALA A 186 19.51 17.38 -6.83
N GLY A 187 18.48 17.43 -7.66
CA GLY A 187 17.59 16.31 -7.97
C GLY A 187 16.27 16.38 -7.22
N ALA A 188 15.70 15.23 -6.91
CA ALA A 188 14.48 15.16 -6.10
C ALA A 188 14.73 15.85 -4.76
N THR A 189 13.81 16.70 -4.35
CA THR A 189 13.97 17.55 -3.16
C THR A 189 12.70 17.53 -2.33
N LEU A 190 12.87 17.35 -1.02
CA LEU A 190 11.81 17.60 -0.05
C LEU A 190 12.07 18.96 0.57
N ALA A 191 11.32 19.95 0.13
CA ALA A 191 11.38 21.31 0.69
C ALA A 191 10.84 21.29 2.12
N LEU A 192 11.42 22.08 3.00
CA LEU A 192 11.03 22.16 4.40
C LEU A 192 10.59 23.56 4.75
N PHE A 193 9.36 23.72 5.20
CA PHE A 193 8.85 24.94 5.82
C PHE A 193 8.67 24.71 7.31
N THR A 194 8.88 25.75 8.10
CA THR A 194 8.61 25.72 9.55
C THR A 194 7.71 26.88 9.97
N SER A 195 6.91 26.68 11.01
CA SER A 195 6.02 27.70 11.52
C SER A 195 5.68 27.45 13.00
N LYS A 196 5.43 28.52 13.74
CA LYS A 196 4.81 28.45 15.07
C LYS A 196 3.30 28.41 14.98
N GLU A 197 2.73 28.88 13.87
CA GLU A 197 1.30 28.98 13.64
C GLU A 197 0.90 28.09 12.47
N LEU A 198 -0.01 27.15 12.71
CA LEU A 198 -0.36 26.18 11.70
C LEU A 198 -1.15 26.80 10.53
N GLN A 199 -2.12 27.67 10.84
CA GLN A 199 -3.08 28.16 9.87
C GLN A 199 -2.74 29.54 9.27
N ASN A 200 -1.60 30.09 9.60
CA ASN A 200 -1.13 31.38 9.07
C ASN A 200 -0.07 31.16 7.98
N ALA A 201 -0.45 31.32 6.71
CA ALA A 201 0.47 31.11 5.61
C ALA A 201 1.73 31.97 5.69
N LYS A 202 1.61 33.20 6.21
CA LYS A 202 2.74 34.14 6.34
C LYS A 202 3.72 33.73 7.43
N ALA A 203 3.33 32.87 8.36
CA ALA A 203 4.19 32.37 9.42
C ALA A 203 5.10 31.23 8.95
N TRP A 204 4.74 30.56 7.84
CA TRP A 204 5.54 29.49 7.29
C TRP A 204 6.77 30.03 6.58
N THR A 205 7.94 29.57 7.00
CA THR A 205 9.23 30.03 6.48
C THR A 205 9.98 28.88 5.84
N LEU A 206 10.43 29.07 4.60
CA LEU A 206 11.24 28.08 3.88
C LEU A 206 12.62 27.96 4.51
N GLN A 207 13.01 26.74 4.82
CA GLN A 207 14.32 26.38 5.37
C GLN A 207 15.15 25.66 4.32
N GLU A 208 16.36 25.21 4.70
CA GLU A 208 17.11 24.25 3.90
C GLU A 208 16.29 22.99 3.68
N PRO A 209 16.42 22.32 2.52
CA PRO A 209 15.67 21.08 2.26
C PRO A 209 15.88 20.04 3.35
N LEU A 210 14.82 19.27 3.64
CA LEU A 210 14.92 18.14 4.56
C LEU A 210 15.82 17.05 3.99
N TYR A 211 15.66 16.76 2.70
CA TYR A 211 16.37 15.68 2.02
C TYR A 211 16.39 15.93 0.52
N THR A 212 17.50 15.58 -0.11
CA THR A 212 17.66 15.62 -1.57
C THR A 212 18.30 14.33 -2.05
N ASP A 213 17.93 13.89 -3.25
CA ASP A 213 18.54 12.72 -3.87
C ASP A 213 18.74 12.97 -5.37
N PRO A 214 20.01 13.03 -5.85
CA PRO A 214 20.30 13.30 -7.25
C PRO A 214 19.93 12.15 -8.20
N ASN A 215 19.72 10.95 -7.66
CA ASN A 215 19.43 9.75 -8.45
C ASN A 215 17.94 9.49 -8.61
N ILE A 216 17.10 10.32 -8.01
CA ILE A 216 15.64 10.19 -8.03
C ILE A 216 15.06 11.40 -8.76
N TRP A 217 14.06 11.15 -9.63
CA TRP A 217 13.35 12.22 -10.32
C TRP A 217 12.54 13.06 -9.35
N VAL A 218 11.68 12.40 -8.55
CA VAL A 218 10.79 13.04 -7.59
C VAL A 218 10.44 12.06 -6.46
N MET A 219 10.33 12.58 -5.24
CA MET A 219 9.93 11.80 -4.05
C MET A 219 8.51 12.18 -3.69
N GLU A 220 7.53 11.39 -4.15
CA GLU A 220 6.12 11.68 -3.96
C GLU A 220 5.59 11.18 -2.61
N CYS A 221 4.50 11.79 -2.14
CA CYS A 221 3.74 11.34 -0.98
C CYS A 221 4.61 11.14 0.26
N ALA A 222 5.51 12.08 0.53
CA ALA A 222 6.45 11.96 1.63
C ALA A 222 5.74 11.97 2.98
N ASP A 223 6.27 11.20 3.93
CA ASP A 223 5.85 11.16 5.32
C ASP A 223 7.09 11.24 6.21
N VAL A 224 7.01 11.95 7.29
CA VAL A 224 8.10 12.11 8.27
C VAL A 224 7.54 11.88 9.66
N PHE A 225 8.17 10.99 10.42
CA PHE A 225 7.72 10.66 11.77
C PHE A 225 8.90 10.18 12.62
N LYS A 226 8.72 10.21 13.92
CA LYS A 226 9.69 9.69 14.87
C LYS A 226 9.17 8.44 15.56
N GLU A 227 9.99 7.39 15.61
CA GLU A 227 9.74 6.18 16.37
C GLU A 227 11.03 5.79 17.11
N GLY A 228 10.91 5.66 18.43
CA GLY A 228 12.08 5.38 19.27
C GLY A 228 13.14 6.46 19.13
N GLU A 229 14.36 6.06 18.79
CA GLU A 229 15.51 6.95 18.65
C GLU A 229 15.67 7.54 17.24
N TYR A 230 14.84 7.11 16.29
CA TYR A 230 15.03 7.47 14.89
C TYR A 230 13.89 8.33 14.35
N TRP A 231 14.27 9.28 13.51
CA TRP A 231 13.39 9.92 12.55
C TRP A 231 13.34 9.09 11.29
N TYR A 232 12.17 8.98 10.71
CA TYR A 232 11.93 8.24 9.48
C TYR A 232 11.36 9.15 8.41
N LEU A 233 11.77 8.88 7.19
CA LEU A 233 11.26 9.50 5.98
C LEU A 233 10.80 8.39 5.05
N THR A 234 9.54 8.45 4.61
CA THR A 234 9.02 7.56 3.58
C THR A 234 8.65 8.37 2.35
N TYR A 235 8.82 7.80 1.18
CA TYR A 235 8.41 8.42 -0.07
C TYR A 235 8.16 7.37 -1.13
N SER A 236 7.40 7.77 -2.17
CA SER A 236 7.12 6.93 -3.33
C SER A 236 7.92 7.45 -4.53
N ASP A 237 8.67 6.55 -5.15
CA ASP A 237 9.49 6.87 -6.32
C ASP A 237 8.70 6.52 -7.59
N VAL A 238 8.40 7.52 -8.41
CA VAL A 238 7.65 7.34 -9.67
C VAL A 238 8.40 6.41 -10.64
N ALA A 239 9.74 6.44 -10.62
CA ALA A 239 10.54 5.68 -11.59
C ALA A 239 10.46 4.17 -11.37
N ASP A 240 10.55 3.70 -10.12
CA ASP A 240 10.43 2.27 -9.80
C ASP A 240 9.04 1.87 -9.30
N ARG A 241 8.17 2.85 -9.04
CA ARG A 241 6.80 2.66 -8.56
C ARG A 241 6.71 1.95 -7.21
N LYS A 242 7.70 2.19 -6.34
CA LYS A 242 7.80 1.57 -5.02
C LYS A 242 7.88 2.61 -3.92
N VAL A 243 7.54 2.19 -2.71
CA VAL A 243 7.63 3.01 -1.50
C VAL A 243 8.95 2.72 -0.80
N HIS A 244 9.70 3.77 -0.53
CA HIS A 244 11.04 3.70 0.07
C HIS A 244 11.07 4.36 1.43
N TYR A 245 12.10 4.06 2.24
CA TYR A 245 12.31 4.77 3.49
C TYR A 245 13.79 5.04 3.77
N ARG A 246 14.00 6.04 4.61
CA ARG A 246 15.29 6.43 5.18
C ARG A 246 15.11 6.62 6.67
N TYR A 247 16.17 6.49 7.45
CA TYR A 247 16.13 6.81 8.87
C TYR A 247 17.36 7.59 9.29
N ALA A 248 17.22 8.38 10.36
CA ALA A 248 18.28 9.21 10.90
C ALA A 248 18.04 9.47 12.38
N LYS A 249 19.09 9.80 13.12
CA LYS A 249 18.97 10.21 14.54
C LYS A 249 18.51 11.65 14.70
N SER A 250 18.59 12.43 13.63
CA SER A 250 18.21 13.84 13.60
C SER A 250 17.53 14.16 12.26
N LEU A 251 16.59 15.11 12.25
CA LEU A 251 15.99 15.62 11.02
C LEU A 251 17.02 16.25 10.06
N LYS A 252 18.15 16.69 10.59
CA LYS A 252 19.25 17.21 9.76
C LYS A 252 20.09 16.10 9.13
N GLY A 253 19.83 14.84 9.46
CA GLY A 253 20.59 13.71 8.99
C GLY A 253 21.88 13.48 9.78
N PRO A 254 22.81 12.69 9.26
CA PRO A 254 22.73 12.05 7.94
C PRO A 254 21.64 10.98 7.88
N TRP A 255 20.95 10.93 6.75
CA TRP A 255 19.91 9.93 6.51
C TRP A 255 20.54 8.63 6.01
N THR A 256 20.18 7.53 6.65
CA THR A 256 20.66 6.20 6.32
C THR A 256 19.67 5.49 5.37
N LYS A 257 20.21 4.95 4.28
CA LYS A 257 19.48 4.05 3.40
C LYS A 257 19.75 2.61 3.86
N PRO A 258 18.74 1.86 4.34
CA PRO A 258 18.96 0.46 4.70
C PRO A 258 19.21 -0.39 3.46
N ALA A 259 19.76 -1.59 3.65
CA ALA A 259 20.06 -2.52 2.56
C ALA A 259 18.82 -2.85 1.72
N ASN A 260 17.68 -3.06 2.39
CA ASN A 260 16.37 -3.11 1.74
C ASN A 260 15.53 -1.94 2.25
N ASP A 261 15.43 -0.91 1.43
CA ASP A 261 14.70 0.32 1.77
C ASP A 261 13.29 0.38 1.18
N ILE A 262 12.79 -0.75 0.69
CA ILE A 262 11.51 -0.82 -0.03
C ILE A 262 10.47 -1.51 0.83
N PHE A 263 9.30 -0.90 0.94
CA PHE A 263 8.12 -1.49 1.54
C PHE A 263 7.25 -2.14 0.47
N ASP A 264 6.99 -3.46 0.62
CA ASP A 264 6.17 -4.19 -0.33
C ASP A 264 6.81 -4.19 -1.75
N GLY A 265 6.03 -4.31 -2.80
CA GLY A 265 6.50 -4.31 -4.17
C GLY A 265 5.82 -3.26 -5.03
N ILE A 266 5.86 -3.46 -6.35
CA ILE A 266 5.29 -2.53 -7.32
C ILE A 266 3.75 -2.45 -7.26
N ALA A 267 3.09 -3.45 -6.66
CA ALA A 267 1.64 -3.43 -6.46
C ALA A 267 1.22 -2.76 -5.15
N PHE A 268 2.02 -1.82 -4.67
CA PHE A 268 1.75 -0.99 -3.49
C PHE A 268 2.43 0.36 -3.68
N TYR A 269 1.65 1.44 -3.74
CA TYR A 269 2.17 2.79 -4.01
C TYR A 269 1.57 3.84 -3.09
N ALA A 270 2.23 5.00 -3.03
CA ALA A 270 1.80 6.19 -2.28
C ALA A 270 1.64 5.93 -0.77
N GLY A 271 2.50 5.11 -0.20
CA GLY A 271 2.45 4.75 1.21
C GLY A 271 2.70 5.93 2.13
N LYS A 272 1.77 6.14 3.08
CA LYS A 272 1.91 7.10 4.19
C LYS A 272 1.48 6.44 5.47
N THR A 273 1.87 7.03 6.61
CA THR A 273 1.72 6.38 7.90
C THR A 273 0.80 7.11 8.86
N MET A 274 0.30 6.39 9.84
CA MET A 274 -0.43 6.91 10.99
C MET A 274 -0.11 6.09 12.23
N SER A 275 -0.20 6.71 13.40
CA SER A 275 0.05 6.05 14.68
C SER A 275 -1.10 6.28 15.66
N ASN A 276 -1.45 5.23 16.42
CA ASN A 276 -2.40 5.35 17.53
C ASN A 276 -1.70 5.62 18.87
N GLY A 277 -0.40 5.94 18.83
CA GLY A 277 0.41 6.19 20.03
C GLY A 277 1.27 4.99 20.43
N THR A 278 0.85 3.77 20.10
CA THR A 278 1.59 2.53 20.38
C THR A 278 1.96 1.78 19.12
N GLU A 279 1.16 1.87 18.09
CA GLU A 279 1.30 1.12 16.84
C GLU A 279 1.25 2.06 15.66
N ARG A 280 2.09 1.80 14.67
CA ARG A 280 2.11 2.56 13.42
C ARG A 280 1.76 1.66 12.24
N TYR A 281 1.01 2.24 11.31
CA TYR A 281 0.50 1.57 10.12
C TYR A 281 0.90 2.34 8.87
N LEU A 282 1.18 1.60 7.80
CA LEU A 282 1.50 2.12 6.48
C LEU A 282 0.31 1.84 5.57
N ALA A 283 -0.27 2.88 4.99
CA ALA A 283 -1.41 2.79 4.08
C ALA A 283 -0.99 3.22 2.68
N GLY A 284 -1.28 2.38 1.70
CA GLY A 284 -1.02 2.65 0.29
C GLY A 284 -2.12 2.06 -0.57
N TRP A 285 -1.94 2.09 -1.87
CA TRP A 285 -2.92 1.56 -2.82
C TRP A 285 -2.34 0.43 -3.65
N CYS A 286 -3.11 -0.64 -3.77
CA CYS A 286 -2.82 -1.71 -4.71
C CYS A 286 -3.44 -1.32 -6.07
N PRO A 287 -2.64 -1.12 -7.12
CA PRO A 287 -3.17 -0.63 -8.39
C PRO A 287 -4.12 -1.64 -9.03
N THR A 288 -5.15 -1.14 -9.69
CA THR A 288 -5.98 -1.93 -10.58
C THR A 288 -5.29 -2.11 -11.93
N ARG A 289 -5.73 -3.12 -12.67
CA ARG A 289 -5.28 -3.39 -14.03
C ARG A 289 -6.45 -3.45 -14.98
N ILE A 290 -6.17 -3.26 -16.26
CA ILE A 290 -7.14 -3.56 -17.31
C ILE A 290 -6.84 -4.98 -17.79
N GLY A 291 -7.48 -5.95 -17.12
CA GLY A 291 -7.24 -7.36 -17.36
C GLY A 291 -5.90 -7.86 -16.82
N ASP A 292 -5.66 -9.15 -17.01
CA ASP A 292 -4.46 -9.82 -16.53
C ASP A 292 -3.27 -9.57 -17.44
N GLY A 293 -2.22 -9.01 -16.90
CA GLY A 293 -0.99 -8.73 -17.62
C GLY A 293 -0.97 -7.38 -18.34
N ASP A 294 -2.02 -6.61 -18.24
CA ASP A 294 -2.04 -5.22 -18.69
C ASP A 294 -1.32 -4.32 -17.69
N GLU A 295 -1.03 -3.09 -18.09
CA GLU A 295 -0.37 -2.13 -17.23
C GLU A 295 -1.22 -1.77 -16.03
N ASP A 296 -0.55 -1.51 -14.90
CA ASP A 296 -1.19 -0.99 -13.71
C ASP A 296 -1.76 0.39 -13.97
N GLN A 297 -2.98 0.60 -13.47
CA GLN A 297 -3.65 1.90 -13.53
C GLN A 297 -3.27 2.75 -12.32
N TRP A 298 -3.49 4.06 -12.42
CA TRP A 298 -3.41 4.93 -11.25
C TRP A 298 -4.59 4.66 -10.32
N GLY A 299 -4.32 4.51 -9.00
CA GLY A 299 -5.34 4.20 -8.02
C GLY A 299 -5.73 2.72 -7.99
N GLY A 300 -6.46 2.36 -6.99
CA GLY A 300 -6.89 0.98 -6.80
C GLY A 300 -7.60 0.77 -5.48
N SER A 301 -7.11 -0.19 -4.70
CA SER A 301 -7.66 -0.58 -3.40
C SER A 301 -6.71 -0.19 -2.27
N LEU A 302 -7.27 0.30 -1.17
CA LEU A 302 -6.50 0.64 0.02
C LEU A 302 -5.95 -0.63 0.68
N VAL A 303 -4.64 -0.64 0.93
CA VAL A 303 -3.96 -1.70 1.65
C VAL A 303 -3.21 -1.08 2.83
N CYS A 304 -3.42 -1.65 4.03
CA CYS A 304 -2.75 -1.21 5.24
C CYS A 304 -1.88 -2.31 5.80
N HIS A 305 -0.63 -1.97 6.17
CA HIS A 305 0.31 -2.86 6.84
C HIS A 305 0.63 -2.34 8.23
N ARG A 306 0.83 -3.22 9.21
CA ARG A 306 1.40 -2.86 10.50
C ARG A 306 2.93 -2.76 10.36
N MET A 307 3.49 -1.68 10.87
CA MET A 307 4.95 -1.46 10.89
C MET A 307 5.53 -1.93 12.21
N LEU A 308 6.63 -2.68 12.14
CA LEU A 308 7.40 -3.13 13.30
C LEU A 308 8.80 -2.54 13.20
N PHE A 309 9.26 -1.88 14.27
CA PHE A 309 10.52 -1.16 14.28
C PHE A 309 11.59 -1.98 15.00
N ASN A 310 12.69 -2.27 14.32
CA ASN A 310 13.83 -2.99 14.87
C ASN A 310 14.81 -2.02 15.54
N ALA A 311 15.60 -2.52 16.48
CA ALA A 311 16.54 -1.71 17.23
C ALA A 311 17.60 -1.02 16.36
N ASP A 312 17.93 -1.60 15.20
CA ASP A 312 18.89 -1.05 14.25
C ASP A 312 18.30 0.02 13.32
N GLY A 313 17.02 0.33 13.47
CA GLY A 313 16.31 1.31 12.65
C GLY A 313 15.55 0.72 11.47
N THR A 314 15.76 -0.55 11.13
CA THR A 314 15.02 -1.19 10.04
C THR A 314 13.57 -1.47 10.43
N ILE A 315 12.70 -1.60 9.41
CA ILE A 315 11.26 -1.76 9.59
C ILE A 315 10.79 -3.04 8.92
N ASP A 316 10.02 -3.84 9.68
CA ASP A 316 9.32 -5.00 9.17
C ASP A 316 7.83 -4.68 9.01
N LEU A 317 7.13 -5.45 8.18
CA LEU A 317 5.71 -5.31 7.93
C LEU A 317 4.96 -6.60 8.29
N LYS A 318 3.82 -6.44 8.97
CA LYS A 318 2.94 -7.57 9.28
C LYS A 318 1.48 -7.22 8.99
N LEU A 319 0.64 -8.24 8.98
CA LEU A 319 -0.81 -8.08 8.89
C LEU A 319 -1.32 -7.33 10.13
N PRO A 320 -2.09 -6.24 9.96
CA PRO A 320 -2.72 -5.57 11.11
C PRO A 320 -3.58 -6.53 11.93
N ASP A 321 -3.46 -6.45 13.25
CA ASP A 321 -4.18 -7.36 14.17
C ASP A 321 -5.71 -7.28 13.99
N GLY A 322 -6.24 -6.09 13.72
CA GLY A 322 -7.67 -5.91 13.49
C GLY A 322 -8.17 -6.66 12.26
N ILE A 323 -7.36 -6.72 11.20
CA ILE A 323 -7.68 -7.50 10.00
C ILE A 323 -7.55 -8.99 10.30
N ASP A 324 -6.47 -9.40 10.97
CA ASP A 324 -6.22 -10.79 11.34
C ASP A 324 -7.40 -11.37 12.13
N LYS A 325 -7.87 -10.64 13.13
CA LYS A 325 -8.96 -11.06 14.02
C LYS A 325 -10.34 -11.10 13.37
N LYS A 326 -10.50 -10.46 12.21
CA LYS A 326 -11.77 -10.47 11.48
C LYS A 326 -12.17 -11.85 11.01
N PHE A 327 -11.20 -12.69 10.66
CA PHE A 327 -11.41 -14.01 10.07
C PHE A 327 -11.46 -15.07 11.15
N THR A 328 -12.67 -15.44 11.56
CA THR A 328 -12.90 -16.31 12.73
C THR A 328 -13.50 -17.68 12.39
N THR A 329 -14.09 -17.83 11.21
CA THR A 329 -14.77 -19.06 10.81
C THR A 329 -13.83 -19.94 10.00
N LEU A 330 -13.41 -21.05 10.59
CA LEU A 330 -12.56 -22.03 9.92
C LEU A 330 -13.35 -22.74 8.82
N LYS A 331 -12.88 -22.61 7.59
CA LYS A 331 -13.40 -23.35 6.45
C LYS A 331 -12.63 -24.65 6.31
N LYS A 332 -13.33 -25.75 6.14
CA LYS A 332 -12.71 -27.04 5.94
C LYS A 332 -11.89 -27.05 4.63
N THR A 333 -10.61 -27.36 4.73
CA THR A 333 -9.69 -27.43 3.59
C THR A 333 -9.60 -28.87 3.12
N VAL A 334 -10.17 -29.17 1.95
CA VAL A 334 -10.21 -30.50 1.37
C VAL A 334 -9.44 -30.46 0.05
N LEU A 335 -8.52 -31.39 -0.11
CA LEU A 335 -7.80 -31.60 -1.36
C LEU A 335 -8.79 -31.94 -2.49
N ILE A 336 -8.74 -31.20 -3.60
CA ILE A 336 -9.53 -31.51 -4.79
C ILE A 336 -8.76 -32.24 -5.86
N ASP A 337 -7.44 -31.99 -5.95
CA ASP A 337 -6.56 -32.62 -6.91
C ASP A 337 -5.11 -32.55 -6.44
N LYS A 338 -4.28 -33.47 -6.92
CA LYS A 338 -2.83 -33.43 -6.72
C LYS A 338 -2.11 -33.86 -7.97
N SER A 339 -0.94 -33.33 -8.20
CA SER A 339 -0.06 -33.64 -9.32
C SER A 339 1.37 -33.85 -8.84
N GLY A 340 2.07 -34.80 -9.44
CA GLY A 340 3.44 -35.12 -9.09
C GLY A 340 3.56 -35.82 -7.74
N LYS A 341 4.73 -35.70 -7.11
CA LYS A 341 5.04 -36.35 -5.82
C LYS A 341 4.51 -35.48 -4.67
N ALA A 342 3.26 -35.66 -4.34
CA ALA A 342 2.59 -34.98 -3.23
C ALA A 342 2.04 -36.03 -2.28
N VAL A 343 2.53 -36.05 -1.04
CA VAL A 343 2.16 -37.03 -0.02
C VAL A 343 1.56 -36.27 1.16
N LYS A 344 0.33 -36.67 1.55
CA LYS A 344 -0.29 -36.18 2.77
C LYS A 344 0.20 -36.99 3.97
N LYS A 345 0.72 -36.31 4.99
CA LYS A 345 1.17 -36.90 6.25
C LYS A 345 0.49 -36.16 7.41
N GLU A 346 -0.53 -36.76 8.04
CA GLU A 346 -1.31 -36.11 9.10
C GLU A 346 -1.82 -34.72 8.64
N ASP A 347 -1.33 -33.64 9.25
CA ASP A 347 -1.73 -32.27 8.93
C ASP A 347 -0.78 -31.58 7.94
N SER A 348 0.10 -32.36 7.32
CA SER A 348 1.12 -31.82 6.39
C SER A 348 1.02 -32.43 5.01
N TYR A 349 1.48 -31.68 4.02
CA TYR A 349 1.73 -32.18 2.67
C TYR A 349 3.23 -32.05 2.40
N VAL A 350 3.85 -33.13 1.97
CA VAL A 350 5.25 -33.12 1.50
C VAL A 350 5.24 -33.23 -0.01
N LEU A 351 5.74 -32.19 -0.65
CA LEU A 351 5.82 -32.10 -2.12
C LEU A 351 7.28 -32.16 -2.54
N SER A 352 7.56 -32.94 -3.59
CA SER A 352 8.89 -33.10 -4.14
C SER A 352 8.89 -32.91 -5.65
N ASP A 353 9.94 -32.30 -6.17
CA ASP A 353 10.07 -31.96 -7.60
C ASP A 353 8.85 -31.15 -8.08
N VAL A 354 8.47 -31.28 -9.32
CA VAL A 354 7.30 -30.59 -9.87
C VAL A 354 6.04 -31.27 -9.32
N ALA A 355 5.43 -30.65 -8.31
CA ALA A 355 4.26 -31.19 -7.65
C ALA A 355 3.31 -30.06 -7.20
N SER A 356 2.04 -30.42 -7.04
CA SER A 356 1.03 -29.49 -6.57
C SER A 356 -0.11 -30.21 -5.83
N VAL A 357 -0.74 -29.49 -4.93
CA VAL A 357 -1.99 -29.89 -4.26
C VAL A 357 -2.98 -28.73 -4.39
N SER A 358 -4.13 -29.00 -4.98
CA SER A 358 -5.17 -28.00 -5.23
C SER A 358 -6.28 -28.12 -4.19
N PHE A 359 -6.82 -26.96 -3.83
CA PHE A 359 -7.91 -26.80 -2.87
C PHE A 359 -9.10 -26.12 -3.52
N PRO A 360 -10.32 -26.23 -2.92
CA PRO A 360 -11.50 -25.63 -3.49
C PRO A 360 -11.38 -24.12 -3.67
N ARG A 361 -12.19 -23.59 -4.58
CA ARG A 361 -12.22 -22.18 -4.89
C ARG A 361 -12.44 -21.30 -3.67
N LEU A 362 -11.90 -20.08 -3.72
CA LEU A 362 -12.09 -19.04 -2.71
C LEU A 362 -13.32 -18.21 -3.10
N ASP A 363 -14.45 -18.46 -2.43
CA ASP A 363 -15.73 -17.78 -2.73
C ASP A 363 -15.87 -16.43 -2.02
N LYS A 364 -15.26 -16.31 -0.84
CA LYS A 364 -15.41 -15.15 0.04
C LYS A 364 -14.06 -14.57 0.38
N THR A 365 -14.08 -13.33 0.83
CA THR A 365 -12.90 -12.73 1.48
C THR A 365 -12.43 -13.65 2.59
N CYS A 366 -11.13 -13.98 2.60
CA CYS A 366 -10.61 -14.98 3.50
C CYS A 366 -9.15 -14.70 3.88
N LYS A 367 -8.74 -15.39 4.96
CA LYS A 367 -7.33 -15.46 5.35
C LYS A 367 -6.87 -16.90 5.24
N ILE A 368 -5.79 -17.11 4.49
CA ILE A 368 -5.09 -18.40 4.40
C ILE A 368 -3.89 -18.35 5.32
N GLU A 369 -3.72 -19.37 6.15
CA GLU A 369 -2.53 -19.56 6.97
C GLU A 369 -1.84 -20.86 6.60
N ALA A 370 -0.52 -20.86 6.60
CA ALA A 370 0.30 -22.05 6.39
C ALA A 370 1.66 -21.89 7.03
N THR A 371 2.25 -23.02 7.42
CA THR A 371 3.64 -23.10 7.84
C THR A 371 4.40 -23.91 6.80
N VAL A 372 5.47 -23.35 6.23
CA VAL A 372 6.22 -23.96 5.14
C VAL A 372 7.66 -24.17 5.57
N LYS A 373 8.15 -25.39 5.41
CA LYS A 373 9.53 -25.77 5.76
C LYS A 373 10.25 -26.19 4.49
N ALA A 374 11.30 -25.46 4.16
CA ALA A 374 12.20 -25.78 3.06
C ALA A 374 13.42 -26.56 3.57
N THR A 375 14.12 -27.24 2.68
CA THR A 375 15.29 -28.08 2.99
C THR A 375 16.56 -27.58 2.34
N GLY A 376 16.48 -27.02 1.12
CA GLY A 376 17.63 -26.61 0.32
C GLY A 376 17.73 -25.10 0.11
N ASN A 377 18.96 -24.62 -0.12
CA ASN A 377 19.22 -23.20 -0.33
C ASN A 377 18.69 -22.68 -1.68
N ASP A 378 18.43 -23.56 -2.63
CA ASP A 378 17.95 -23.21 -3.98
C ASP A 378 16.50 -23.62 -4.17
N ASP A 379 15.79 -23.97 -3.11
CA ASP A 379 14.39 -24.40 -3.20
C ASP A 379 13.50 -23.30 -3.77
N ALA A 380 12.51 -23.75 -4.56
CA ALA A 380 11.50 -22.87 -5.13
C ALA A 380 10.13 -23.52 -5.00
N PHE A 381 9.19 -22.80 -4.40
CA PHE A 381 7.88 -23.32 -4.01
C PHE A 381 6.92 -22.17 -3.75
N GLY A 382 5.65 -22.46 -3.57
CA GLY A 382 4.76 -21.39 -3.20
C GLY A 382 3.28 -21.72 -3.29
N PHE A 383 2.52 -20.67 -3.60
CA PHE A 383 1.07 -20.67 -3.67
C PHE A 383 0.64 -20.24 -5.05
N ALA A 384 -0.37 -20.88 -5.61
CA ALA A 384 -0.91 -20.56 -6.92
C ALA A 384 -2.40 -20.26 -6.82
N PHE A 385 -2.86 -19.31 -7.63
CA PHE A 385 -4.24 -18.84 -7.62
C PHE A 385 -4.79 -18.73 -9.04
N GLY A 386 -6.11 -18.76 -9.16
CA GLY A 386 -6.77 -18.49 -10.42
C GLY A 386 -6.67 -19.59 -11.44
N ALA A 387 -6.48 -20.85 -11.00
CA ALA A 387 -6.42 -21.99 -11.90
C ALA A 387 -7.76 -22.18 -12.63
N CYS A 388 -7.71 -22.14 -13.97
CA CYS A 388 -8.86 -22.35 -14.83
C CYS A 388 -8.77 -23.70 -15.56
N ASP A 389 -9.92 -24.20 -16.06
CA ASP A 389 -10.00 -25.48 -16.75
C ASP A 389 -9.11 -25.54 -17.99
N ASP A 390 -8.93 -24.45 -18.70
CA ASP A 390 -8.08 -24.37 -19.88
C ASP A 390 -6.57 -24.35 -19.55
N LYS A 391 -6.21 -24.17 -18.26
CA LYS A 391 -4.83 -24.15 -17.75
C LYS A 391 -3.91 -23.14 -18.47
N THR A 392 -4.48 -22.16 -19.14
CA THR A 392 -3.68 -21.13 -19.84
C THR A 392 -3.22 -20.01 -18.92
N GLU A 393 -3.80 -19.92 -17.73
CA GLU A 393 -3.44 -18.89 -16.76
C GLU A 393 -3.45 -19.45 -15.34
N VAL A 394 -2.33 -19.31 -14.65
CA VAL A 394 -2.15 -19.58 -13.22
C VAL A 394 -1.27 -18.49 -12.66
N TYR A 395 -1.65 -17.92 -11.52
CA TYR A 395 -0.87 -16.89 -10.83
C TYR A 395 -0.11 -17.55 -9.71
N SER A 396 1.20 -17.65 -9.83
CA SER A 396 2.04 -18.23 -8.78
C SER A 396 2.77 -17.14 -8.01
N ILE A 397 2.71 -17.26 -6.66
CA ILE A 397 3.58 -16.52 -5.75
C ILE A 397 4.62 -17.51 -5.28
N ARG A 398 5.85 -17.31 -5.77
CA ARG A 398 6.95 -18.24 -5.57
C ARG A 398 7.94 -17.70 -4.55
N PHE A 399 8.32 -18.56 -3.62
CA PHE A 399 9.47 -18.37 -2.75
C PHE A 399 10.68 -18.87 -3.53
N ASP A 400 11.51 -17.96 -3.99
CA ASP A 400 12.74 -18.24 -4.72
C ASP A 400 13.92 -18.09 -3.76
N LEU A 401 14.35 -19.18 -3.14
CA LEU A 401 15.37 -19.11 -2.11
C LEU A 401 16.75 -18.82 -2.69
N LYS A 402 17.01 -19.26 -3.91
CA LYS A 402 18.29 -19.00 -4.59
C LYS A 402 18.53 -17.51 -4.76
N ASN A 403 17.54 -16.78 -5.22
CA ASN A 403 17.62 -15.34 -5.45
C ASN A 403 17.09 -14.50 -4.28
N LYS A 404 16.69 -15.14 -3.20
CA LYS A 404 16.18 -14.49 -1.97
C LYS A 404 15.09 -13.47 -2.27
N GLN A 405 14.02 -13.95 -2.93
CA GLN A 405 12.89 -13.09 -3.30
C GLN A 405 11.58 -13.87 -3.28
N LEU A 406 10.47 -13.14 -3.11
CA LEU A 406 9.14 -13.59 -3.46
C LEU A 406 8.84 -13.04 -4.85
N VAL A 407 8.29 -13.87 -5.72
CA VAL A 407 8.02 -13.51 -7.12
C VAL A 407 6.59 -13.89 -7.46
N MET A 408 5.82 -12.95 -8.02
CA MET A 408 4.54 -13.26 -8.62
C MET A 408 4.69 -13.30 -10.14
N SER A 409 4.26 -14.41 -10.72
CA SER A 409 4.26 -14.63 -12.17
C SER A 409 2.89 -15.09 -12.62
N LYS A 410 2.52 -14.70 -13.82
CA LYS A 410 1.38 -15.27 -14.53
C LYS A 410 1.93 -16.40 -15.41
N ASP A 411 1.58 -17.63 -15.07
CA ASP A 411 2.08 -18.80 -15.77
C ASP A 411 1.05 -19.31 -16.78
N ASP A 412 1.52 -19.67 -17.96
CA ASP A 412 0.73 -20.40 -18.95
C ASP A 412 1.24 -21.84 -18.97
N LEU A 413 0.44 -22.76 -18.42
CA LEU A 413 0.82 -24.18 -18.31
C LEU A 413 0.95 -24.88 -19.67
N THR A 414 0.48 -24.25 -20.75
CA THR A 414 0.63 -24.76 -22.12
C THR A 414 1.89 -24.25 -22.82
N ARG A 415 2.45 -23.12 -22.38
CA ARG A 415 3.58 -22.43 -23.00
C ARG A 415 4.77 -22.21 -22.09
N GLY A 416 4.61 -22.53 -20.79
CA GLY A 416 5.59 -22.24 -19.76
C GLY A 416 5.34 -20.93 -19.04
N THR A 417 6.28 -20.54 -18.16
CA THR A 417 6.15 -19.39 -17.28
C THR A 417 6.28 -18.08 -18.06
N THR A 418 5.38 -17.15 -17.78
CA THR A 418 5.46 -15.77 -18.30
C THR A 418 6.44 -14.94 -17.47
N PRO A 419 6.85 -13.76 -17.96
CA PRO A 419 7.71 -12.87 -17.18
C PRO A 419 7.14 -12.51 -15.81
N THR A 420 8.04 -12.28 -14.85
CA THR A 420 7.71 -11.79 -13.51
C THR A 420 6.91 -10.50 -13.58
N GLN A 421 5.79 -10.43 -12.85
CA GLN A 421 4.97 -9.23 -12.75
C GLN A 421 5.34 -8.38 -11.54
N THR A 422 5.56 -9.03 -10.38
CA THR A 422 5.95 -8.33 -9.15
C THR A 422 6.98 -9.16 -8.38
N ASN A 423 7.79 -8.49 -7.57
CA ASN A 423 8.73 -9.19 -6.68
C ASN A 423 9.07 -8.32 -5.47
N VAL A 424 9.48 -8.98 -4.39
CA VAL A 424 10.04 -8.34 -3.18
C VAL A 424 11.21 -9.16 -2.67
N ALA A 425 12.12 -8.52 -1.95
CA ALA A 425 13.21 -9.22 -1.28
C ALA A 425 12.68 -10.13 -0.17
N LEU A 426 13.26 -11.32 -0.05
CA LEU A 426 12.91 -12.32 0.96
C LEU A 426 14.09 -12.55 1.88
N THR A 427 13.89 -12.37 3.17
CA THR A 427 14.83 -12.81 4.18
C THR A 427 14.61 -14.29 4.45
N VAL A 428 15.61 -15.12 4.18
CA VAL A 428 15.55 -16.57 4.41
C VAL A 428 16.10 -16.88 5.80
N PRO A 429 15.28 -17.36 6.75
CA PRO A 429 15.79 -17.73 8.07
C PRO A 429 16.69 -18.96 7.98
N ALA A 430 17.57 -19.13 8.97
CA ALA A 430 18.52 -20.24 9.01
C ALA A 430 17.82 -21.61 9.00
N ASP A 431 16.67 -21.72 9.67
CA ASP A 431 15.87 -22.96 9.72
C ASP A 431 14.95 -23.13 8.49
N LYS A 432 14.93 -22.17 7.58
CA LYS A 432 14.08 -22.17 6.39
C LYS A 432 12.60 -22.44 6.70
N LEU A 433 12.15 -21.92 7.84
CA LEU A 433 10.76 -21.99 8.27
C LEU A 433 10.05 -20.69 7.94
N PHE A 434 8.93 -20.80 7.21
CA PHE A 434 8.13 -19.65 6.79
C PHE A 434 6.72 -19.77 7.34
N LYS A 435 6.32 -18.80 8.15
CA LYS A 435 4.94 -18.64 8.59
C LYS A 435 4.26 -17.67 7.66
N VAL A 436 3.23 -18.13 6.96
CA VAL A 436 2.58 -17.39 5.88
C VAL A 436 1.15 -17.08 6.27
N LYS A 437 0.74 -15.83 6.05
CA LYS A 437 -0.65 -15.39 6.09
C LYS A 437 -0.98 -14.70 4.77
N ILE A 438 -2.10 -15.03 4.19
CA ILE A 438 -2.57 -14.42 2.94
C ILE A 438 -3.99 -13.94 3.15
N VAL A 439 -4.23 -12.64 2.97
CA VAL A 439 -5.59 -12.09 3.00
C VAL A 439 -6.00 -11.76 1.57
N ALA A 440 -7.02 -12.46 1.12
CA ALA A 440 -7.53 -12.39 -0.25
C ALA A 440 -8.94 -11.81 -0.25
N GLU A 441 -9.13 -10.75 -1.00
CA GLU A 441 -10.44 -10.18 -1.26
C GLU A 441 -10.58 -9.90 -2.75
N LYS A 442 -11.46 -10.63 -3.41
CA LYS A 442 -11.65 -10.51 -4.85
C LYS A 442 -10.29 -10.61 -5.56
N SER A 443 -9.86 -9.57 -6.27
CA SER A 443 -8.58 -9.58 -6.98
C SER A 443 -7.37 -9.18 -6.12
N VAL A 444 -7.58 -8.66 -4.91
CA VAL A 444 -6.46 -8.23 -4.06
C VAL A 444 -5.97 -9.39 -3.20
N CYS A 445 -4.68 -9.69 -3.33
CA CYS A 445 -4.02 -10.78 -2.61
C CYS A 445 -2.79 -10.23 -1.91
N VAL A 446 -2.83 -10.18 -0.58
CA VAL A 446 -1.70 -9.68 0.22
C VAL A 446 -1.13 -10.79 1.07
N MET A 447 0.13 -11.12 0.83
CA MET A 447 0.86 -12.15 1.56
C MET A 447 1.78 -11.50 2.60
N TYR A 448 1.83 -12.10 3.79
CA TYR A 448 2.75 -11.73 4.85
C TYR A 448 3.60 -12.96 5.22
N VAL A 449 4.90 -12.77 5.34
CA VAL A 449 5.84 -13.84 5.65
C VAL A 449 6.62 -13.48 6.91
N ASN A 450 6.53 -14.35 7.92
CA ASN A 450 7.29 -14.27 9.18
C ASN A 450 7.12 -12.94 9.95
N ASP A 451 6.01 -12.24 9.78
CA ASP A 451 5.79 -10.90 10.34
C ASP A 451 6.94 -9.94 10.01
N LYS A 452 7.51 -10.09 8.82
CA LYS A 452 8.62 -9.24 8.33
C LYS A 452 8.33 -8.63 6.98
N ILE A 453 7.68 -9.37 6.08
CA ILE A 453 7.55 -9.01 4.67
C ILE A 453 6.08 -8.99 4.31
N ALA A 454 5.65 -7.92 3.66
CA ALA A 454 4.36 -7.82 3.00
C ALA A 454 4.56 -7.86 1.49
N PHE A 455 3.67 -8.55 0.80
CA PHE A 455 3.72 -8.70 -0.64
C PHE A 455 2.31 -8.61 -1.22
N SER A 456 1.96 -7.42 -1.72
CA SER A 456 0.66 -7.14 -2.33
C SER A 456 0.66 -7.50 -3.81
N ASN A 457 -0.46 -8.07 -4.27
CA ASN A 457 -0.64 -8.43 -5.67
C ASN A 457 -2.10 -8.26 -6.10
N ARG A 458 -2.29 -7.91 -7.37
CA ARG A 458 -3.59 -7.91 -8.03
C ARG A 458 -3.68 -9.18 -8.89
N ILE A 459 -4.62 -10.06 -8.56
CA ILE A 459 -4.84 -11.33 -9.24
C ILE A 459 -6.31 -11.39 -9.67
N ASP A 460 -6.60 -11.01 -10.90
CA ASP A 460 -7.97 -10.77 -11.37
C ASP A 460 -8.84 -12.03 -11.38
N LYS A 461 -8.26 -13.19 -11.64
CA LYS A 461 -8.99 -14.46 -11.68
C LYS A 461 -8.90 -15.28 -10.39
N MET A 462 -8.43 -14.67 -9.30
CA MET A 462 -8.31 -15.37 -8.02
C MET A 462 -9.67 -15.82 -7.46
N PRO A 463 -10.71 -14.96 -7.39
CA PRO A 463 -11.97 -15.36 -6.78
C PRO A 463 -12.69 -16.43 -7.63
N LYS A 464 -13.40 -17.31 -6.94
CA LYS A 464 -14.21 -18.37 -7.51
C LYS A 464 -13.41 -19.43 -8.29
N ASN A 465 -12.10 -19.48 -8.10
CA ASN A 465 -11.24 -20.48 -8.71
C ASN A 465 -10.43 -21.21 -7.64
N PRO A 466 -10.05 -22.47 -7.89
CA PRO A 466 -9.20 -23.21 -6.98
C PRO A 466 -7.85 -22.51 -6.76
N TRP A 467 -7.29 -22.75 -5.59
CA TRP A 467 -5.93 -22.33 -5.26
C TRP A 467 -5.09 -23.56 -4.95
N ALA A 468 -3.78 -23.41 -4.92
CA ALA A 468 -2.88 -24.55 -4.76
C ALA A 468 -1.62 -24.17 -4.00
N ILE A 469 -0.99 -25.20 -3.44
CA ILE A 469 0.42 -25.19 -3.03
C ILE A 469 1.23 -25.94 -4.08
N PHE A 470 2.48 -25.56 -4.30
CA PHE A 470 3.29 -26.16 -5.34
C PHE A 470 4.78 -26.14 -5.05
N THR A 471 5.53 -27.00 -5.72
CA THR A 471 6.99 -27.03 -5.73
C THR A 471 7.52 -27.10 -7.15
N ASP A 472 8.75 -26.60 -7.33
CA ASP A 472 9.49 -26.69 -8.56
C ASP A 472 10.46 -27.88 -8.55
N LYS A 473 11.15 -28.13 -9.66
CA LYS A 473 12.09 -29.23 -9.84
C LYS A 473 13.26 -29.16 -8.84
N GLY A 474 13.64 -30.30 -8.31
CA GLY A 474 14.78 -30.40 -7.39
C GLY A 474 14.51 -29.93 -5.97
N THR A 475 13.24 -29.73 -5.63
CA THR A 475 12.79 -29.17 -4.36
C THR A 475 11.99 -30.20 -3.57
N GLU A 476 12.18 -30.25 -2.24
CA GLU A 476 11.31 -30.99 -1.31
C GLU A 476 10.85 -30.03 -0.21
N ILE A 477 9.55 -29.85 -0.08
CA ILE A 477 8.95 -28.87 0.83
C ILE A 477 7.83 -29.51 1.63
N SER A 478 7.77 -29.16 2.92
CA SER A 478 6.66 -29.51 3.81
C SER A 478 5.75 -28.30 4.02
N PHE A 479 4.46 -28.46 3.71
CA PHE A 479 3.41 -27.48 3.98
C PHE A 479 2.54 -28.05 5.10
N SER A 480 2.42 -27.33 6.21
CA SER A 480 1.66 -27.77 7.38
C SER A 480 0.72 -26.67 7.87
N ASP A 481 -0.23 -27.08 8.72
CA ASP A 481 -1.20 -26.16 9.35
C ASP A 481 -1.90 -25.25 8.34
N ILE A 482 -2.26 -25.80 7.20
CA ILE A 482 -2.99 -25.09 6.16
C ILE A 482 -4.42 -24.87 6.62
N LYS A 483 -4.79 -23.59 6.82
CA LYS A 483 -6.11 -23.21 7.32
C LYS A 483 -6.64 -22.02 6.50
N VAL A 484 -7.93 -22.08 6.20
CA VAL A 484 -8.66 -20.99 5.56
C VAL A 484 -9.72 -20.51 6.53
N TYR A 485 -9.68 -19.21 6.84
CA TYR A 485 -10.68 -18.56 7.68
C TYR A 485 -11.47 -17.54 6.87
N GLU A 486 -12.80 -17.55 7.09
CA GLU A 486 -13.70 -16.55 6.51
C GLU A 486 -14.28 -15.61 7.57
#